data_d140ccdc4a8b3fe1f6b54c72ce4a457b
#
_entry.id   d140ccdc4a8b3fe1f6b54c72ce4a457b
#
_cell.length_a   1.000
_cell.length_b   1.000
_cell.length_c   1.000
_cell.angle_alpha   90.00
_cell.angle_beta   90.00
_cell.angle_gamma   90.00
#
_symmetry.space_group_name_H-M   'P 1'
#
loop_
_entity.id
_entity.type
_entity.pdbx_description
1 polymer ?
#
loop_
_entity_poly.entity_id
_entity_poly.type
_entity_poly.pdbx_seq_one_letter_code
_entity_poly.pdbx_strand_id
1 'polypeptide(L)'
;MQKITVPTWAEINLDNLRFNLNNIKNLLEEDIKICGVIKADAYGHGAVEVAKLLEKEKVDYLAVARTAEGIELRQNGITLPILNLGYTPDEAFEDSIKNKITMTVYSLETAQKINEIAKSLGEKACVHVKIDSGMTRSEEHTSELQS
;
A
#
# COMPACT_ATOMS: atom_id res chain seq x y z
N MET A 1 -26.69 -5.43 16.09
CA MET A 1 -25.60 -6.31 16.58
C MET A 1 -25.62 -7.59 15.78
N GLN A 2 -24.53 -7.89 15.06
CA GLN A 2 -24.40 -9.14 14.33
C GLN A 2 -24.26 -10.29 15.33
N LYS A 3 -25.01 -11.36 15.15
CA LYS A 3 -24.96 -12.52 16.07
C LYS A 3 -23.65 -13.26 15.83
N ILE A 4 -22.74 -13.22 16.79
CA ILE A 4 -21.47 -13.94 16.74
C ILE A 4 -21.77 -15.44 16.87
N THR A 5 -21.48 -16.22 15.84
CA THR A 5 -21.74 -17.67 15.77
C THR A 5 -20.47 -18.52 15.88
N VAL A 6 -19.31 -17.87 15.99
CA VAL A 6 -18.00 -18.54 16.11
C VAL A 6 -17.49 -18.48 17.55
N PRO A 7 -16.77 -19.52 18.02
CA PRO A 7 -16.31 -19.59 19.41
C PRO A 7 -15.14 -18.64 19.72
N THR A 8 -14.49 -18.09 18.69
CA THR A 8 -13.35 -17.20 18.85
C THR A 8 -13.44 -16.05 17.85
N TRP A 9 -13.19 -14.83 18.29
CA TRP A 9 -13.15 -13.63 17.45
C TRP A 9 -12.09 -12.66 17.94
N ALA A 10 -11.65 -11.76 17.06
CA ALA A 10 -10.84 -10.61 17.44
C ALA A 10 -11.75 -9.37 17.50
N GLU A 11 -11.62 -8.59 18.56
CA GLU A 11 -12.31 -7.30 18.73
C GLU A 11 -11.30 -6.18 18.54
N ILE A 12 -11.50 -5.37 17.49
CA ILE A 12 -10.60 -4.28 17.14
C ILE A 12 -11.24 -2.95 17.57
N ASN A 13 -10.54 -2.24 18.45
CA ASN A 13 -10.98 -0.92 18.92
C ASN A 13 -10.34 0.18 18.07
N LEU A 14 -11.14 0.77 17.18
CA LEU A 14 -10.67 1.85 16.28
C LEU A 14 -10.36 3.16 17.02
N ASP A 15 -10.95 3.42 18.19
CA ASP A 15 -10.63 4.61 18.97
C ASP A 15 -9.24 4.51 19.59
N ASN A 16 -8.84 3.32 20.02
CA ASN A 16 -7.46 3.08 20.47
C ASN A 16 -6.47 3.25 19.33
N LEU A 17 -6.81 2.79 18.11
CA LEU A 17 -5.97 2.99 16.94
C LEU A 17 -5.82 4.48 16.61
N ARG A 18 -6.93 5.25 16.66
CA ARG A 18 -6.91 6.71 16.50
C ARG A 18 -6.04 7.39 17.55
N PHE A 19 -6.21 7.01 18.81
CA PHE A 19 -5.40 7.53 19.90
C PHE A 19 -3.91 7.31 19.67
N ASN A 20 -3.52 6.09 19.28
CA ASN A 20 -2.13 5.76 18.97
C ASN A 20 -1.59 6.56 17.78
N LEU A 21 -2.37 6.70 16.71
CA LEU A 21 -1.99 7.51 15.55
C LEU A 21 -1.76 8.98 15.95
N ASN A 22 -2.63 9.55 16.77
CA ASN A 22 -2.50 10.94 17.23
C ASN A 22 -1.26 11.13 18.10
N ASN A 23 -0.93 10.16 18.94
CA ASN A 23 0.32 10.19 19.71
C ASN A 23 1.55 10.17 18.78
N ILE A 24 1.53 9.36 17.71
CA ILE A 24 2.61 9.36 16.71
C ILE A 24 2.69 10.72 16.01
N LYS A 25 1.56 11.28 15.57
CA LYS A 25 1.53 12.60 14.91
C LYS A 25 2.13 13.71 15.79
N ASN A 26 1.85 13.69 17.08
CA ASN A 26 2.37 14.67 18.03
C ASN A 26 3.89 14.59 18.25
N LEU A 27 4.52 13.50 17.83
CA LEU A 27 5.98 13.33 17.91
C LEU A 27 6.70 13.73 16.62
N LEU A 28 5.96 14.00 15.55
CA LEU A 28 6.51 14.31 14.22
C LEU A 28 6.53 15.84 14.00
N GLU A 29 7.49 16.29 13.21
CA GLU A 29 7.50 17.64 12.67
C GLU A 29 6.39 17.83 11.64
N GLU A 30 5.96 19.08 11.39
CA GLU A 30 4.75 19.40 10.61
C GLU A 30 4.78 18.89 9.16
N ASP A 31 5.95 18.76 8.56
CA ASP A 31 6.15 18.35 7.16
C ASP A 31 6.43 16.85 6.99
N ILE A 32 6.46 16.08 8.07
CA ILE A 32 6.64 14.63 8.01
C ILE A 32 5.36 13.92 7.58
N LYS A 33 5.45 13.16 6.50
CA LYS A 33 4.33 12.37 5.97
C LYS A 33 4.23 11.01 6.63
N ILE A 34 2.98 10.57 6.84
CA ILE A 34 2.68 9.28 7.46
C ILE A 34 2.16 8.31 6.40
N CYS A 35 2.78 7.14 6.31
CA CYS A 35 2.29 6.02 5.52
C CYS A 35 1.77 4.90 6.42
N GLY A 36 0.47 4.66 6.38
CA GLY A 36 -0.18 3.56 7.11
C GLY A 36 0.03 2.22 6.39
N VAL A 37 0.77 1.30 7.00
CA VAL A 37 1.00 -0.04 6.45
C VAL A 37 -0.13 -0.97 6.89
N ILE A 38 -0.99 -1.37 5.94
CA ILE A 38 -2.22 -2.15 6.19
C ILE A 38 -2.29 -3.44 5.37
N LYS A 39 -1.14 -3.96 4.97
CA LYS A 39 -1.03 -5.27 4.29
C LYS A 39 -1.54 -6.41 5.17
N ALA A 40 -1.83 -7.56 4.56
CA ALA A 40 -2.32 -8.76 5.23
C ALA A 40 -3.53 -8.46 6.14
N ASP A 41 -4.56 -7.83 5.55
CA ASP A 41 -5.78 -7.41 6.23
C ASP A 41 -5.50 -6.51 7.46
N ALA A 42 -4.61 -5.51 7.29
CA ALA A 42 -4.08 -4.67 8.38
C ALA A 42 -3.53 -5.52 9.54
N TYR A 43 -2.76 -6.57 9.20
CA TYR A 43 -2.24 -7.55 10.17
C TYR A 43 -3.36 -8.23 11.00
N GLY A 44 -4.50 -8.49 10.37
CA GLY A 44 -5.67 -9.09 11.01
C GLY A 44 -6.61 -8.10 11.72
N HIS A 45 -6.40 -6.79 11.52
CA HIS A 45 -7.25 -5.77 12.15
C HIS A 45 -8.42 -5.32 11.25
N GLY A 46 -8.53 -5.84 10.01
CA GLY A 46 -9.55 -5.42 9.05
C GLY A 46 -9.08 -4.23 8.21
N ALA A 47 -8.48 -4.50 7.04
CA ALA A 47 -7.82 -3.47 6.21
C ALA A 47 -8.77 -2.34 5.80
N VAL A 48 -10.00 -2.66 5.44
CA VAL A 48 -10.98 -1.67 4.96
C VAL A 48 -11.35 -0.67 6.07
N GLU A 49 -11.67 -1.17 7.26
CA GLU A 49 -12.09 -0.28 8.36
C GLU A 49 -10.90 0.53 8.91
N VAL A 50 -9.70 -0.07 8.97
CA VAL A 50 -8.48 0.64 9.34
C VAL A 50 -8.16 1.71 8.28
N ALA A 51 -8.27 1.40 6.98
CA ALA A 51 -8.03 2.36 5.90
C ALA A 51 -8.98 3.56 5.98
N LYS A 52 -10.28 3.33 6.19
CA LYS A 52 -11.28 4.40 6.38
C LYS A 52 -10.94 5.30 7.56
N LEU A 53 -10.49 4.72 8.67
CA LEU A 53 -10.04 5.49 9.81
C LEU A 53 -8.81 6.33 9.45
N LEU A 54 -7.77 5.73 8.87
CA LEU A 54 -6.55 6.43 8.50
C LEU A 54 -6.81 7.56 7.50
N GLU A 55 -7.70 7.36 6.52
CA GLU A 55 -8.12 8.39 5.56
C GLU A 55 -8.85 9.54 6.27
N LYS A 56 -9.78 9.24 7.18
CA LYS A 56 -10.48 10.24 7.99
C LYS A 56 -9.50 11.05 8.85
N GLU A 57 -8.51 10.39 9.40
CA GLU A 57 -7.45 11.01 10.20
C GLU A 57 -6.34 11.66 9.34
N LYS A 58 -6.51 11.72 8.01
CA LYS A 58 -5.64 12.43 7.07
C LYS A 58 -4.19 11.96 7.12
N VAL A 59 -3.95 10.65 7.09
CA VAL A 59 -2.62 10.15 6.75
C VAL A 59 -2.36 10.39 5.26
N ASP A 60 -1.09 10.43 4.86
CA ASP A 60 -0.72 10.82 3.49
C ASP A 60 -0.76 9.65 2.52
N TYR A 61 -0.51 8.43 3.01
CA TYR A 61 -0.34 7.23 2.19
C TYR A 61 -0.84 5.98 2.91
N LEU A 62 -1.26 5.00 2.14
CA LEU A 62 -1.45 3.62 2.60
C LEU A 62 -0.45 2.71 1.89
N ALA A 63 -0.04 1.63 2.55
CA ALA A 63 0.82 0.63 1.94
C ALA A 63 0.29 -0.79 2.14
N VAL A 64 0.32 -1.55 1.06
CA VAL A 64 -0.13 -2.94 0.96
C VAL A 64 1.01 -3.84 0.46
N ALA A 65 0.82 -5.15 0.49
CA ALA A 65 1.82 -6.09 -0.02
C ALA A 65 1.52 -6.58 -1.44
N ARG A 66 0.27 -6.47 -1.90
CA ARG A 66 -0.18 -6.98 -3.20
C ARG A 66 -1.19 -6.04 -3.83
N THR A 67 -1.22 -6.01 -5.16
CA THR A 67 -2.20 -5.23 -5.95
C THR A 67 -3.64 -5.55 -5.54
N ALA A 68 -3.97 -6.83 -5.32
CA ALA A 68 -5.33 -7.23 -4.94
C ALA A 68 -5.82 -6.57 -3.63
N GLU A 69 -4.95 -6.41 -2.63
CA GLU A 69 -5.27 -5.68 -1.40
C GLU A 69 -5.60 -4.21 -1.69
N GLY A 70 -4.82 -3.58 -2.57
CA GLY A 70 -5.06 -2.20 -2.98
C GLY A 70 -6.36 -2.03 -3.77
N ILE A 71 -6.70 -2.99 -4.64
CA ILE A 71 -7.97 -3.00 -5.39
C ILE A 71 -9.16 -3.13 -4.43
N GLU A 72 -9.09 -4.02 -3.45
CA GLU A 72 -10.11 -4.14 -2.41
C GLU A 72 -10.38 -2.81 -1.69
N LEU A 73 -9.33 -2.08 -1.34
CA LEU A 73 -9.45 -0.76 -0.74
C LEU A 73 -10.15 0.23 -1.67
N ARG A 74 -9.79 0.25 -2.97
CA ARG A 74 -10.44 1.10 -3.98
C ARG A 74 -11.92 0.78 -4.14
N GLN A 75 -12.28 -0.51 -4.18
CA GLN A 75 -13.68 -0.97 -4.26
C GLN A 75 -14.49 -0.56 -3.03
N ASN A 76 -13.85 -0.35 -1.89
CA ASN A 76 -14.46 0.14 -0.66
C ASN A 76 -14.37 1.67 -0.49
N GLY A 77 -14.02 2.40 -1.54
CA GLY A 77 -14.10 3.86 -1.62
C GLY A 77 -12.88 4.61 -1.09
N ILE A 78 -11.77 3.93 -0.78
CA ILE A 78 -10.54 4.58 -0.33
C ILE A 78 -9.91 5.35 -1.49
N THR A 79 -9.63 6.64 -1.27
CA THR A 79 -9.07 7.57 -2.26
C THR A 79 -7.60 7.91 -2.03
N LEU A 80 -7.08 7.69 -0.83
CA LEU A 80 -5.67 7.92 -0.49
C LEU A 80 -4.72 7.24 -1.49
N PRO A 81 -3.53 7.79 -1.73
CA PRO A 81 -2.49 7.09 -2.45
C PRO A 81 -2.19 5.73 -1.81
N ILE A 82 -2.07 4.68 -2.62
CA ILE A 82 -1.77 3.32 -2.15
C ILE A 82 -0.47 2.86 -2.80
N LEU A 83 0.48 2.43 -1.98
CA LEU A 83 1.75 1.86 -2.40
C LEU A 83 1.74 0.34 -2.23
N ASN A 84 1.95 -0.40 -3.31
CA ASN A 84 2.29 -1.81 -3.23
C ASN A 84 3.79 -1.94 -2.93
N LEU A 85 4.11 -2.38 -1.71
CA LEU A 85 5.50 -2.57 -1.24
C LEU A 85 6.16 -3.83 -1.82
N GLY A 86 5.35 -4.79 -2.26
CA GLY A 86 5.79 -6.08 -2.75
C GLY A 86 6.05 -6.10 -4.25
N TYR A 87 6.47 -7.28 -4.71
CA TYR A 87 6.55 -7.57 -6.13
C TYR A 87 5.17 -7.47 -6.78
N THR A 88 5.11 -6.83 -7.94
CA THR A 88 3.92 -6.79 -8.79
C THR A 88 4.19 -7.67 -10.01
N PRO A 89 3.48 -8.80 -10.19
CA PRO A 89 3.62 -9.62 -11.39
C PRO A 89 3.13 -8.87 -12.63
N ASP A 90 3.66 -9.22 -13.80
CA ASP A 90 3.37 -8.52 -15.06
C ASP A 90 1.86 -8.48 -15.36
N GLU A 91 1.13 -9.54 -15.03
CA GLU A 91 -0.32 -9.66 -15.21
C GLU A 91 -1.12 -8.66 -14.36
N ALA A 92 -0.54 -8.12 -13.30
CA ALA A 92 -1.18 -7.15 -12.41
C ALA A 92 -0.84 -5.68 -12.74
N PHE A 93 0.01 -5.41 -13.75
CA PHE A 93 0.39 -4.03 -14.08
C PHE A 93 -0.80 -3.22 -14.57
N GLU A 94 -1.60 -3.77 -15.48
CA GLU A 94 -2.78 -3.09 -16.02
C GLU A 94 -3.78 -2.74 -14.91
N ASP A 95 -4.09 -3.68 -14.04
CA ASP A 95 -5.01 -3.47 -12.92
C ASP A 95 -4.45 -2.45 -11.92
N SER A 96 -3.15 -2.48 -11.65
CA SER A 96 -2.49 -1.50 -10.79
C SER A 96 -2.61 -0.08 -11.34
N ILE A 97 -2.40 0.10 -12.66
CA ILE A 97 -2.51 1.39 -13.33
C ILE A 97 -3.96 1.89 -13.28
N LYS A 98 -4.93 1.07 -13.70
CA LYS A 98 -6.36 1.42 -13.72
C LYS A 98 -6.90 1.81 -12.34
N ASN A 99 -6.41 1.15 -11.30
CA ASN A 99 -6.81 1.42 -9.91
C ASN A 99 -5.91 2.45 -9.19
N LYS A 100 -4.98 3.08 -9.90
CA LYS A 100 -4.07 4.09 -9.35
C LYS A 100 -3.31 3.59 -8.12
N ILE A 101 -2.79 2.37 -8.22
CA ILE A 101 -1.93 1.78 -7.19
C ILE A 101 -0.48 2.03 -7.61
N THR A 102 0.29 2.66 -6.74
CA THR A 102 1.72 2.91 -6.94
C THR A 102 2.47 1.59 -6.81
N MET A 103 3.23 1.22 -7.82
CA MET A 103 4.00 -0.03 -7.85
C MET A 103 5.44 0.20 -7.42
N THR A 104 6.01 -0.72 -6.68
CA THR A 104 7.43 -0.72 -6.38
C THR A 104 8.19 -1.35 -7.55
N VAL A 105 9.20 -0.64 -8.06
CA VAL A 105 10.09 -1.10 -9.13
C VAL A 105 11.54 -1.10 -8.66
N TYR A 106 12.30 -2.10 -9.09
CA TYR A 106 13.71 -2.28 -8.74
C TYR A 106 14.56 -2.74 -9.96
N SER A 107 13.97 -2.77 -11.16
CA SER A 107 14.70 -3.00 -12.40
C SER A 107 14.20 -2.08 -13.51
N LEU A 108 15.11 -1.75 -14.44
CA LEU A 108 14.76 -0.96 -15.62
C LEU A 108 13.78 -1.72 -16.52
N GLU A 109 13.95 -3.04 -16.64
CA GLU A 109 13.07 -3.90 -17.44
C GLU A 109 11.60 -3.80 -16.94
N THR A 110 11.40 -3.95 -15.63
CA THR A 110 10.06 -3.81 -15.03
C THR A 110 9.49 -2.41 -15.28
N ALA A 111 10.28 -1.36 -15.12
CA ALA A 111 9.84 0.00 -15.37
C ALA A 111 9.45 0.23 -16.86
N GLN A 112 10.18 -0.36 -17.79
CA GLN A 112 9.88 -0.31 -19.23
C GLN A 112 8.55 -1.01 -19.55
N LYS A 113 8.33 -2.23 -19.04
CA LYS A 113 7.07 -2.96 -19.23
C LYS A 113 5.86 -2.17 -18.70
N ILE A 114 5.98 -1.61 -17.49
CA ILE A 114 4.93 -0.77 -16.91
C ILE A 114 4.64 0.45 -17.79
N ASN A 115 5.69 1.09 -18.32
CA ASN A 115 5.54 2.24 -19.20
C ASN A 115 4.85 1.89 -20.53
N GLU A 116 5.14 0.74 -21.12
CA GLU A 116 4.49 0.26 -22.34
C GLU A 116 3.00 0.04 -22.13
N ILE A 117 2.62 -0.61 -21.03
CA ILE A 117 1.23 -0.84 -20.67
C ILE A 117 0.53 0.50 -20.38
N ALA A 118 1.13 1.39 -19.61
CA ALA A 118 0.57 2.71 -19.32
C ALA A 118 0.30 3.51 -20.61
N LYS A 119 1.25 3.50 -21.57
CA LYS A 119 1.07 4.11 -22.88
C LYS A 119 -0.08 3.50 -23.67
N SER A 120 -0.22 2.16 -23.67
CA SER A 120 -1.31 1.49 -24.38
C SER A 120 -2.69 1.82 -23.81
N LEU A 121 -2.75 2.09 -22.51
CA LEU A 121 -3.96 2.51 -21.80
C LEU A 121 -4.25 4.02 -21.91
N GLY A 122 -3.31 4.83 -22.40
CA GLY A 122 -3.39 6.30 -22.36
C GLY A 122 -3.32 6.88 -20.95
N GLU A 123 -2.77 6.14 -20.00
CA GLU A 123 -2.70 6.47 -18.58
C GLU A 123 -1.25 6.72 -18.12
N LYS A 124 -1.11 7.24 -16.90
CA LYS A 124 0.19 7.36 -16.23
C LYS A 124 0.30 6.34 -15.10
N ALA A 125 1.37 5.55 -15.10
CA ALA A 125 1.71 4.71 -13.96
C ALA A 125 2.48 5.52 -12.90
N CYS A 126 2.13 5.30 -11.63
CA CYS A 126 2.91 5.79 -10.49
C CYS A 126 3.82 4.66 -10.01
N VAL A 127 5.10 4.97 -9.82
CA VAL A 127 6.08 3.99 -9.34
C VAL A 127 6.95 4.58 -8.24
N HIS A 128 7.36 3.72 -7.29
CA HIS A 128 8.45 3.98 -6.36
C HIS A 128 9.66 3.14 -6.74
N VAL A 129 10.80 3.78 -6.95
CA VAL A 129 12.07 3.07 -7.18
C VAL A 129 12.59 2.59 -5.82
N LYS A 130 12.82 1.27 -5.74
CA LYS A 130 13.36 0.65 -4.54
C LYS A 130 14.85 0.39 -4.72
N ILE A 131 15.64 0.85 -3.75
CA ILE A 131 17.09 0.65 -3.69
C ILE A 131 17.39 -0.17 -2.43
N ASP A 132 18.24 -1.19 -2.58
CA ASP A 132 18.76 -1.92 -1.43
C ASP A 132 19.86 -1.10 -0.75
N SER A 133 19.57 -0.65 0.46
CA SER A 133 20.55 0.06 1.30
C SER A 133 21.06 -0.81 2.46
N GLY A 134 20.89 -2.15 2.35
CA GLY A 134 21.41 -3.12 3.33
C GLY A 134 20.40 -4.09 3.92
N MET A 135 19.10 -3.96 3.62
CA MET A 135 18.10 -4.93 4.09
C MET A 135 18.13 -6.25 3.31
N THR A 136 18.49 -6.21 2.03
CA THR A 136 18.73 -7.35 1.13
C THR A 136 17.63 -8.42 1.22
N ARG A 137 16.36 -8.00 1.01
CA ARG A 137 15.20 -8.91 1.17
C ARG A 137 14.45 -9.21 -0.12
N SER A 138 14.30 -8.22 -0.99
CA SER A 138 13.49 -8.33 -2.21
C SER A 138 14.21 -7.77 -3.44
N GLU A 139 15.49 -7.50 -3.32
CA GLU A 139 16.33 -6.81 -4.29
C GLU A 139 17.28 -7.76 -5.03
N GLU A 140 16.88 -9.01 -5.22
CA GLU A 140 17.72 -10.02 -5.92
C GLU A 140 18.15 -9.56 -7.33
N HIS A 141 17.50 -8.53 -7.87
CA HIS A 141 17.78 -7.97 -9.19
C HIS A 141 18.39 -6.55 -9.16
N THR A 142 18.69 -5.97 -7.99
CA THR A 142 19.26 -4.61 -7.90
C THR A 142 20.75 -4.53 -8.14
N SER A 143 21.47 -5.65 -8.23
CA SER A 143 22.88 -5.68 -8.58
C SER A 143 23.18 -5.06 -9.96
N GLU A 144 22.19 -5.00 -10.85
CA GLU A 144 22.34 -4.41 -12.19
C GLU A 144 22.20 -2.86 -12.19
N LEU A 145 21.63 -2.27 -11.16
CA LEU A 145 21.50 -0.81 -11.03
C LEU A 145 22.71 -0.17 -10.32
N GLN A 146 23.65 -0.98 -9.81
CA GLN A 146 24.84 -0.54 -9.08
C GLN A 146 26.13 -0.58 -9.93
N SER A 147 26.03 -0.95 -11.21
CA SER A 147 27.16 -0.98 -12.15
C SER A 147 27.22 0.22 -13.07
#